data_972ce9a71de20b305276a38bed815be2
#
_entry.id   972ce9a71de20b305276a38bed815be2
#
_cell.length_a   1.000
_cell.length_b   1.000
_cell.length_c   1.000
_cell.angle_alpha   90.00
_cell.angle_beta   90.00
_cell.angle_gamma   90.00
#
_symmetry.space_group_name_H-M   'P 1'
#
loop_
_entity.id
_entity.type
_entity.pdbx_description
1 polymer ?
#
loop_
_entity_poly.entity_id
_entity_poly.type
_entity_poly.pdbx_seq_one_letter_code
_entity_poly.pdbx_strand_id
1 'polypeptide(L)'
;MAVFDEATKIASGSDIVAQQVGVPFKVGWPIEGESDETSHSGKAELLIPISGIRGKRMLQVEATKNGAAWKIDQLYLNERYGAGSQPIPVPAGAPGAVGAM
;
A
#
# COMPACT_ATOMS: atom_id res chain seq x y z
N MET A 1 -3.83 4.07 10.93
CA MET A 1 -2.91 4.91 10.16
C MET A 1 -3.49 5.15 8.78
N ALA A 2 -3.55 6.39 8.35
CA ALA A 2 -4.23 6.75 7.10
C ALA A 2 -3.62 6.07 5.85
N VAL A 3 -2.30 5.94 5.82
CA VAL A 3 -1.62 5.29 4.69
C VAL A 3 -2.02 3.82 4.59
N PHE A 4 -2.06 3.13 5.74
CA PHE A 4 -2.47 1.74 5.80
C PHE A 4 -3.91 1.56 5.30
N ASP A 5 -4.83 2.38 5.79
CA ASP A 5 -6.24 2.28 5.42
C ASP A 5 -6.43 2.57 3.93
N GLU A 6 -5.77 3.59 3.42
CA GLU A 6 -5.90 3.96 2.03
C GLU A 6 -5.29 2.91 1.10
N ALA A 7 -4.13 2.37 1.47
CA ALA A 7 -3.49 1.33 0.67
C ALA A 7 -4.36 0.07 0.58
N THR A 8 -4.98 -0.33 1.68
CA THR A 8 -5.87 -1.50 1.66
C THR A 8 -7.14 -1.23 0.87
N LYS A 9 -7.64 -0.01 0.90
CA LYS A 9 -8.79 0.39 0.10
C LYS A 9 -8.48 0.35 -1.39
N ILE A 10 -7.34 0.88 -1.80
CA ILE A 10 -6.91 0.83 -3.20
C ILE A 10 -6.74 -0.62 -3.64
N ALA A 11 -6.12 -1.45 -2.82
CA ALA A 11 -5.93 -2.86 -3.12
C ALA A 11 -7.25 -3.59 -3.30
N SER A 12 -8.26 -3.27 -2.49
CA SER A 12 -9.56 -3.93 -2.58
C SER A 12 -10.30 -3.63 -3.88
N GLY A 13 -9.95 -2.53 -4.55
CA GLY A 13 -10.50 -2.18 -5.86
C GLY A 13 -9.61 -2.58 -7.04
N SER A 14 -8.49 -3.22 -6.79
CA SER A 14 -7.53 -3.56 -7.84
C SER A 14 -7.86 -4.88 -8.51
N ASP A 15 -7.88 -4.89 -9.84
CA ASP A 15 -8.08 -6.12 -10.61
C ASP A 15 -6.92 -7.10 -10.39
N ILE A 16 -5.71 -6.60 -10.24
CA ILE A 16 -4.53 -7.43 -10.00
C ILE A 16 -4.69 -8.19 -8.68
N VAL A 17 -5.09 -7.49 -7.63
CA VAL A 17 -5.32 -8.12 -6.33
C VAL A 17 -6.49 -9.10 -6.40
N ALA A 18 -7.56 -8.76 -7.10
CA ALA A 18 -8.70 -9.64 -7.25
C ALA A 18 -8.31 -10.95 -7.95
N GLN A 19 -7.41 -10.87 -8.92
CA GLN A 19 -6.96 -12.05 -9.66
C GLN A 19 -6.02 -12.94 -8.85
N GLN A 20 -5.13 -12.35 -8.06
CA GLN A 20 -4.07 -13.09 -7.39
C GLN A 20 -4.38 -13.43 -5.94
N VAL A 21 -5.17 -12.65 -5.29
CA VAL A 21 -5.51 -12.82 -3.87
C VAL A 21 -6.99 -13.13 -3.70
N GLY A 22 -7.83 -12.45 -4.45
CA GLY A 22 -9.27 -12.51 -4.32
C GLY A 22 -9.77 -11.39 -3.42
N VAL A 23 -11.00 -10.99 -3.62
CA VAL A 23 -11.67 -10.01 -2.78
C VAL A 23 -13.00 -10.56 -2.32
N PRO A 24 -13.36 -10.35 -1.07
CA PRO A 24 -12.62 -9.66 -0.02
C PRO A 24 -11.40 -10.46 0.44
N PHE A 25 -10.42 -9.76 0.96
CA PHE A 25 -9.23 -10.41 1.54
C PHE A 25 -9.07 -10.02 3.00
N LYS A 26 -8.28 -10.82 3.73
CA LYS A 26 -7.92 -10.52 5.11
C LYS A 26 -6.59 -9.79 5.13
N VAL A 27 -6.44 -8.89 6.08
CA VAL A 27 -5.26 -8.07 6.22
C VAL A 27 -4.58 -8.42 7.54
N GLY A 28 -3.28 -8.74 7.48
CA GLY A 28 -2.49 -9.00 8.67
C GLY A 28 -1.84 -7.73 9.21
N TRP A 29 -0.99 -7.90 10.20
CA TRP A 29 -0.28 -6.77 10.79
C TRP A 29 0.72 -6.22 9.80
N PRO A 30 0.75 -4.90 9.60
CA PRO A 30 1.73 -4.30 8.72
C PRO A 30 3.13 -4.37 9.33
N ILE A 31 4.12 -4.55 8.47
CA ILE A 31 5.52 -4.49 8.84
C ILE A 31 6.04 -3.17 8.33
N GLU A 32 6.53 -2.32 9.22
CA GLU A 32 7.14 -1.06 8.83
C GLU A 32 8.56 -1.33 8.39
N GLY A 33 8.88 -0.94 7.16
CA GLY A 33 10.23 -1.00 6.65
C GLY A 33 11.01 0.25 7.05
N GLU A 34 11.79 0.79 6.12
CA GLU A 34 12.50 2.03 6.40
C GLU A 34 11.51 3.17 6.57
N SER A 35 11.69 3.96 7.62
CA SER A 35 10.93 5.18 7.78
C SER A 35 11.87 6.28 8.26
N ASP A 36 11.66 7.47 7.73
CA ASP A 36 12.37 8.66 8.12
C ASP A 36 11.36 9.79 8.15
N GLU A 37 11.16 10.36 9.30
CA GLU A 37 10.13 11.36 9.48
C GLU A 37 10.62 12.50 10.33
N THR A 38 10.42 13.71 9.82
CA THR A 38 10.55 14.94 10.59
C THR A 38 9.17 15.53 10.79
N SER A 39 9.08 16.70 11.44
CA SER A 39 7.78 17.37 11.61
C SER A 39 7.18 17.84 10.30
N HIS A 40 7.98 18.00 9.24
CA HIS A 40 7.52 18.55 7.96
C HIS A 40 7.68 17.62 6.77
N SER A 41 8.43 16.56 6.92
CA SER A 41 8.66 15.63 5.83
C SER A 41 8.88 14.23 6.36
N GLY A 42 8.78 13.25 5.49
CA GLY A 42 9.06 11.89 5.87
C GLY A 42 8.86 10.95 4.70
N LYS A 43 9.41 9.75 4.85
CA LYS A 43 9.20 8.63 3.96
C LYS A 43 8.85 7.42 4.79
N ALA A 44 7.98 6.57 4.27
CA ALA A 44 7.65 5.33 4.94
C ALA A 44 7.43 4.25 3.90
N GLU A 45 7.85 3.04 4.27
CA GLU A 45 7.54 1.84 3.52
C GLU A 45 6.81 0.90 4.44
N LEU A 46 5.68 0.37 3.97
CA LEU A 46 4.90 -0.61 4.71
C LEU A 46 4.79 -1.88 3.89
N LEU A 47 4.92 -3.01 4.56
CA LEU A 47 4.63 -4.31 4.00
C LEU A 47 3.40 -4.85 4.73
N ILE A 48 2.33 -5.06 3.99
CA ILE A 48 1.04 -5.46 4.55
C ILE A 48 0.71 -6.85 4.02
N PRO A 49 0.69 -7.88 4.87
CA PRO A 49 0.29 -9.20 4.41
C PRO A 49 -1.21 -9.23 4.14
N ILE A 50 -1.58 -9.72 2.98
CA ILE A 50 -2.98 -9.91 2.62
C ILE A 50 -3.20 -11.36 2.19
N SER A 51 -4.37 -11.88 2.48
CA SER A 51 -4.71 -13.25 2.13
C SER A 51 -6.19 -13.37 1.75
N GLY A 52 -6.46 -14.11 0.71
CA GLY A 52 -7.81 -14.36 0.25
C GLY A 52 -7.93 -15.76 -0.31
N ILE A 53 -9.07 -16.03 -0.92
CA ILE A 53 -9.40 -17.36 -1.43
C ILE A 53 -8.46 -17.82 -2.53
N ARG A 54 -7.82 -16.89 -3.23
CA ARG A 54 -6.94 -17.22 -4.35
C ARG A 54 -5.46 -17.29 -3.96
N GLY A 55 -5.08 -16.70 -2.84
CA GLY A 55 -3.68 -16.76 -2.43
C GLY A 55 -3.31 -15.75 -1.38
N LYS A 56 -2.04 -15.75 -1.05
CA LYS A 56 -1.44 -14.83 -0.08
C LYS A 56 -0.35 -14.02 -0.77
N ARG A 57 -0.30 -12.74 -0.48
CA ARG A 57 0.70 -11.83 -1.05
C ARG A 57 1.06 -10.78 -0.02
N MET A 58 2.12 -10.04 -0.32
CA MET A 58 2.51 -8.87 0.45
C MET A 58 2.22 -7.63 -0.35
N LEU A 59 1.55 -6.66 0.28
CA LEU A 59 1.29 -5.37 -0.32
C LEU A 59 2.39 -4.42 0.13
N GLN A 60 3.18 -3.91 -0.79
CA GLN A 60 4.25 -2.98 -0.50
C GLN A 60 3.79 -1.57 -0.80
N VAL A 61 3.87 -0.70 0.20
CA VAL A 61 3.41 0.68 0.10
C VAL A 61 4.60 1.60 0.29
N GLU A 62 4.80 2.52 -0.64
CA GLU A 62 5.79 3.58 -0.50
C GLU A 62 5.06 4.91 -0.42
N ALA A 63 5.32 5.66 0.63
CA ALA A 63 4.62 6.91 0.90
C ALA A 63 5.59 7.99 1.34
N THR A 64 5.24 9.23 1.06
CA THR A 64 5.98 10.40 1.53
C THR A 64 5.04 11.33 2.28
N LYS A 65 5.62 12.02 3.24
CA LYS A 65 4.92 13.04 4.01
C LYS A 65 5.39 14.42 3.58
N ASN A 66 4.45 15.29 3.31
CA ASN A 66 4.72 16.67 2.95
C ASN A 66 3.82 17.54 3.83
N GLY A 67 4.43 18.24 4.78
CA GLY A 67 3.66 18.94 5.81
C GLY A 67 2.95 17.94 6.71
N ALA A 68 1.65 18.09 6.88
CA ALA A 68 0.84 17.19 7.72
C ALA A 68 0.23 16.02 6.93
N ALA A 69 0.39 16.01 5.62
CA ALA A 69 -0.29 15.04 4.76
C ALA A 69 0.66 13.96 4.25
N TRP A 70 0.20 12.72 4.30
CA TRP A 70 0.88 11.59 3.67
C TRP A 70 0.33 11.36 2.26
N LYS A 71 1.19 10.98 1.36
CA LYS A 71 0.85 10.67 -0.01
C LYS A 71 1.41 9.30 -0.36
N ILE A 72 0.59 8.46 -0.92
CA ILE A 72 1.05 7.17 -1.44
C ILE A 72 1.67 7.42 -2.81
N ASP A 73 2.96 7.12 -2.93
CA ASP A 73 3.69 7.30 -4.17
C ASP A 73 3.60 6.08 -5.05
N GLN A 74 3.75 4.91 -4.47
CA GLN A 74 3.74 3.65 -5.20
C GLN A 74 3.13 2.54 -4.36
N LEU A 75 2.51 1.61 -5.04
CA LEU A 75 1.89 0.45 -4.43
C LEU A 75 2.21 -0.76 -5.29
N TYR A 76 2.71 -1.81 -4.64
CA TYR A 76 3.08 -3.04 -5.34
C TYR A 76 2.45 -4.24 -4.67
N LEU A 77 2.14 -5.26 -5.47
CA LEU A 77 1.75 -6.57 -4.98
C LEU A 77 2.95 -7.49 -5.16
N ASN A 78 3.56 -7.88 -4.04
CA ASN A 78 4.74 -8.74 -4.06
C ASN A 78 4.35 -10.17 -3.76
N GLU A 79 5.04 -11.11 -4.37
CA GLU A 79 4.91 -12.50 -4.01
C GLU A 79 5.43 -12.73 -2.59
N ARG A 80 4.92 -13.79 -1.95
CA ARG A 80 5.19 -14.06 -0.54
C ARG A 80 6.68 -14.12 -0.21
N TYR A 81 7.50 -14.58 -1.14
CA TYR A 81 8.94 -14.73 -0.92
C TYR A 81 9.78 -13.80 -1.80
N GLY A 82 9.17 -12.74 -2.25
CA GLY A 82 9.92 -11.69 -2.93
C GLY A 82 10.34 -11.98 -4.36
N ALA A 83 9.79 -13.00 -4.97
CA ALA A 83 10.21 -13.42 -6.31
C ALA A 83 9.63 -12.56 -7.44
N GLY A 84 8.68 -11.68 -7.15
CA GLY A 84 8.08 -10.83 -8.16
C GLY A 84 7.32 -9.70 -7.53
N SER A 85 7.17 -8.63 -8.29
CA SER A 85 6.50 -7.43 -7.83
C SER A 85 5.67 -6.88 -8.97
N GLN A 86 4.39 -6.63 -8.75
CA GLN A 86 3.49 -6.07 -9.75
C GLN A 86 2.99 -4.72 -9.26
N PRO A 87 3.19 -3.65 -10.05
CA PRO A 87 2.68 -2.34 -9.66
C PRO A 87 1.14 -2.32 -9.67
N ILE A 88 0.60 -1.67 -8.66
CA ILE A 88 -0.85 -1.43 -8.56
C ILE A 88 -1.06 0.05 -8.82
N PRO A 89 -1.88 0.44 -9.79
CA PRO A 89 -2.14 1.86 -10.04
C PRO A 89 -2.73 2.53 -8.82
N VAL A 90 -2.19 3.70 -8.47
CA VAL A 90 -2.71 4.53 -7.39
C VAL A 90 -3.65 5.55 -8.03
N PRO A 91 -4.93 5.55 -7.67
CA PRO A 91 -5.87 6.49 -8.27
C PRO A 91 -5.49 7.94 -7.99
N ALA A 92 -5.63 8.79 -9.00
CA ALA A 92 -5.47 10.22 -8.81
C ALA A 92 -6.51 10.71 -7.81
N GLY A 93 -6.09 11.55 -6.88
CA GLY A 93 -7.00 12.07 -5.85
C GLY A 93 -7.24 11.13 -4.67
N ALA A 94 -6.51 10.01 -4.59
CA ALA A 94 -6.57 9.16 -3.39
C ALA A 94 -6.18 10.00 -2.16
N PRO A 95 -6.81 9.75 -1.00
CA PRO A 95 -6.50 10.54 0.21
C PRO A 95 -5.01 10.60 0.53
N GLY A 96 -4.25 9.56 0.29
CA GLY A 96 -2.81 9.59 0.47
C GLY A 96 -2.09 10.48 -0.53
N ALA A 97 -2.77 10.96 -1.59
CA ALA A 97 -2.21 11.80 -2.64
C ALA A 97 -2.78 13.21 -2.62
N VAL A 98 -3.41 13.62 -1.54
CA VAL A 98 -4.11 14.91 -1.45
C VAL A 98 -3.19 16.08 -1.74
N GLY A 99 -1.94 15.98 -1.39
CA GLY A 99 -0.99 17.04 -1.67
C GLY A 99 -0.79 17.35 -3.16
N ALA A 100 -1.29 16.52 -4.04
CA ALA A 100 -1.18 16.75 -5.48
C ALA A 100 -2.21 17.75 -6.01
N MET A 101 -3.09 18.18 -5.18
CA MET A 101 -4.12 19.12 -5.58
C MET A 101 -3.55 20.57 -5.68
#